data_2b5b4f0232d1465228a2bc8f554bc7f0
#
_entry.id   2b5b4f0232d1465228a2bc8f554bc7f0
#
_cell.length_a   1.000
_cell.length_b   1.000
_cell.length_c   1.000
_cell.angle_alpha   90.00
_cell.angle_beta   90.00
_cell.angle_gamma   90.00
#
_symmetry.space_group_name_H-M   'P 1'
#
loop_
_entity.id
_entity.type
_entity.pdbx_description
1 polymer ?
#
loop_
_entity_poly.entity_id
_entity_poly.type
_entity_poly.pdbx_seq_one_letter_code
_entity_poly.pdbx_strand_id
1 'polypeptide(L)'
;MHSLNRYITALAAAALMAACSDTEGLTMADIEPQEGFALSAGTSTVFLTSAVAYDTDADWIGSSAELTRRFNRGDNLYDNGYTPATGLGPVYAGYACGFCHQNAGRTTPTFAADEGGDSPATGYSTMLIYIVRKNGTFFPNYGRVIHDHAIYEDNTDRDLTFGGVHAEGKLHATWSFADFTFADGEPYQLRRPHFEITHWYADSVRPEDLFCTVRVPLRHVGMGQMMALDPAEIEALARKSNYPEWGISGRANYINERGRLRLGLSGNKAHHADLTVELGFSSDMGITNSRYPEEICEGQRQMEEGSMMGLLYDQLDVSTEEMEDVDLYMHGLGVPARRLGSTTRTRTHSSYDNSETLTLTEREWTERGEQAFYEAGCHLCHVTTLHTRPRGATLLNGTELPWLGSQTVHPYSDYLLHDMGSELMGVGLNDNFTSGLARGNEWRTTPLWGIGLQERVNGHTYFLHDGRARSLTEAILWHGGEGEASKNRFLRMPWHKRAAMLDFLGSL
;
A
#
# COMPACT_ATOMS: atom_id res chain seq x y z
N MET A 1 40.97 15.07 47.67
CA MET A 1 40.70 14.56 46.31
C MET A 1 39.59 13.49 46.23
N HIS A 2 39.06 12.99 47.38
CA HIS A 2 37.99 11.94 47.34
C HIS A 2 36.55 12.45 47.39
N SER A 3 36.30 13.73 47.63
CA SER A 3 34.96 14.29 47.70
C SER A 3 34.44 14.84 46.35
N LEU A 4 35.33 15.22 45.44
CA LEU A 4 34.96 15.79 44.15
C LEU A 4 34.43 14.72 43.14
N ASN A 5 34.97 13.49 43.22
CA ASN A 5 34.54 12.39 42.33
C ASN A 5 33.12 11.85 42.63
N ARG A 6 32.60 12.05 43.86
CA ARG A 6 31.25 11.61 44.20
C ARG A 6 30.16 12.54 43.65
N TYR A 7 30.44 13.83 43.51
CA TYR A 7 29.51 14.79 42.94
C TYR A 7 29.45 14.73 41.41
N ILE A 8 30.56 14.40 40.75
CA ILE A 8 30.60 14.24 39.28
C ILE A 8 29.85 12.97 38.87
N THR A 9 29.95 11.89 39.63
CA THR A 9 29.18 10.65 39.36
C THR A 9 27.71 10.80 39.67
N ALA A 10 27.33 11.59 40.64
CA ALA A 10 25.92 11.87 40.95
C ALA A 10 25.26 12.80 39.91
N LEU A 11 25.98 13.79 39.37
CA LEU A 11 25.49 14.62 38.27
C LEU A 11 25.39 13.87 36.95
N ALA A 12 26.34 12.96 36.63
CA ALA A 12 26.26 12.13 35.43
C ALA A 12 25.12 11.10 35.52
N ALA A 13 24.85 10.54 36.70
CA ALA A 13 23.72 9.65 36.92
C ALA A 13 22.37 10.40 36.89
N ALA A 14 22.29 11.64 37.36
CA ALA A 14 21.11 12.49 37.28
C ALA A 14 20.85 12.96 35.83
N ALA A 15 21.90 13.26 35.05
CA ALA A 15 21.77 13.61 33.64
C ALA A 15 21.33 12.41 32.77
N LEU A 16 21.75 11.18 33.09
CA LEU A 16 21.27 9.97 32.41
C LEU A 16 19.85 9.58 32.81
N MET A 17 19.39 9.97 33.98
CA MET A 17 17.98 9.73 34.38
C MET A 17 17.03 10.82 33.85
N ALA A 18 17.51 12.05 33.62
CA ALA A 18 16.74 13.10 32.96
C ALA A 18 16.57 12.87 31.45
N ALA A 19 17.52 12.18 30.79
CA ALA A 19 17.40 11.81 29.39
C ALA A 19 16.39 10.66 29.09
N CYS A 20 15.84 10.03 30.13
CA CYS A 20 14.76 9.03 30.02
C CYS A 20 13.37 9.58 30.35
N SER A 21 13.22 10.86 30.64
CA SER A 21 11.93 11.48 31.01
C SER A 21 11.41 12.52 30.03
N ASP A 22 12.11 12.76 28.92
CA ASP A 22 11.60 13.58 27.83
C ASP A 22 10.77 12.74 26.84
N THR A 23 9.87 11.90 27.35
CA THR A 23 8.58 11.81 26.79
C THR A 23 7.75 12.93 27.44
N GLU A 24 7.78 14.14 26.95
CA GLU A 24 6.59 14.96 26.93
C GLU A 24 5.60 14.16 26.09
N GLY A 25 5.17 13.03 26.68
CA GLY A 25 4.19 12.16 26.15
C GLY A 25 2.91 12.95 26.11
N LEU A 26 2.28 13.00 24.97
CA LEU A 26 0.86 13.25 24.88
C LEU A 26 0.21 12.50 26.06
N THR A 27 -0.38 13.23 26.99
CA THR A 27 -1.09 12.61 28.11
C THR A 27 -2.36 11.94 27.57
N MET A 28 -2.96 11.01 28.29
CA MET A 28 -4.27 10.47 27.91
C MET A 28 -5.33 11.55 27.67
N ALA A 29 -5.16 12.73 28.25
CA ALA A 29 -6.00 13.90 28.02
C ALA A 29 -5.80 14.53 26.63
N ASP A 30 -4.61 14.34 26.01
CA ASP A 30 -4.31 14.81 24.66
C ASP A 30 -4.81 13.81 23.59
N ILE A 31 -5.17 12.59 24.00
CA ILE A 31 -5.77 11.53 23.18
C ILE A 31 -7.25 11.42 23.61
N GLU A 32 -8.00 12.49 23.51
CA GLU A 32 -9.46 12.35 23.66
C GLU A 32 -9.94 11.42 22.53
N PRO A 33 -10.72 10.35 22.85
CA PRO A 33 -11.46 9.61 21.87
C PRO A 33 -12.50 10.55 21.28
N GLN A 34 -12.07 11.30 20.27
CA GLN A 34 -12.94 12.25 19.59
C GLN A 34 -14.11 11.44 19.04
N GLU A 35 -15.33 11.82 19.38
CA GLU A 35 -16.56 11.17 18.87
C GLU A 35 -16.54 11.07 17.33
N GLY A 36 -15.80 11.95 16.63
CA GLY A 36 -15.59 11.92 15.19
C GLY A 36 -14.69 10.81 14.64
N PHE A 37 -13.84 10.17 15.46
CA PHE A 37 -12.93 9.12 14.94
C PHE A 37 -13.63 7.87 14.42
N ALA A 38 -14.87 7.59 14.83
CA ALA A 38 -15.68 6.54 14.26
C ALA A 38 -15.99 6.84 12.77
N LEU A 39 -16.06 8.12 12.40
CA LEU A 39 -16.28 8.56 11.03
C LEU A 39 -14.94 8.67 10.29
N SER A 40 -14.31 7.55 9.99
CA SER A 40 -12.96 7.45 9.39
C SER A 40 -12.76 8.38 8.19
N ALA A 41 -13.80 8.62 7.40
CA ALA A 41 -13.78 9.42 6.17
C ALA A 41 -15.00 10.36 6.03
N GLY A 42 -15.45 10.94 7.15
CA GLY A 42 -16.60 11.86 7.15
C GLY A 42 -17.85 11.21 6.55
N THR A 43 -18.47 11.90 5.59
CA THR A 43 -19.70 11.44 4.91
C THR A 43 -19.53 10.20 4.02
N SER A 44 -18.32 9.76 3.77
CA SER A 44 -18.06 8.52 3.04
C SER A 44 -17.73 7.34 3.97
N THR A 45 -17.95 7.50 5.27
CA THR A 45 -17.77 6.41 6.22
C THR A 45 -18.92 5.41 6.12
N VAL A 46 -18.59 4.12 6.07
CA VAL A 46 -19.56 3.03 6.06
C VAL A 46 -19.38 2.13 7.28
N PHE A 47 -20.51 1.67 7.85
CA PHE A 47 -20.51 0.85 9.08
C PHE A 47 -20.63 -0.65 8.74
N LEU A 48 -19.91 -1.09 7.72
CA LEU A 48 -19.85 -2.48 7.29
C LEU A 48 -18.56 -3.15 7.75
N THR A 49 -18.71 -4.43 8.14
CA THR A 49 -17.58 -5.28 8.55
C THR A 49 -17.59 -6.63 7.82
N SER A 50 -18.39 -6.75 6.78
CA SER A 50 -18.52 -7.97 5.96
C SER A 50 -17.39 -8.06 4.91
N ALA A 51 -17.40 -9.12 4.12
CA ALA A 51 -16.44 -9.33 3.05
C ALA A 51 -16.50 -8.26 1.93
N VAL A 52 -17.59 -7.49 1.83
CA VAL A 52 -17.76 -6.40 0.86
C VAL A 52 -17.51 -5.01 1.48
N ALA A 53 -16.87 -4.93 2.64
CA ALA A 53 -16.70 -3.66 3.35
C ALA A 53 -15.82 -2.63 2.61
N TYR A 54 -14.97 -3.05 1.69
CA TYR A 54 -14.18 -2.14 0.87
C TYR A 54 -14.86 -1.79 -0.46
N ASP A 55 -15.75 -2.68 -0.92
CA ASP A 55 -16.46 -2.62 -2.20
C ASP A 55 -17.92 -2.22 -1.98
N THR A 56 -18.11 -1.17 -1.23
CA THR A 56 -19.41 -0.64 -0.88
C THR A 56 -19.44 0.84 -1.21
N ASP A 57 -20.57 1.30 -1.73
CA ASP A 57 -20.79 2.71 -2.02
C ASP A 57 -20.94 3.55 -0.74
N ALA A 58 -20.40 4.76 -0.77
CA ALA A 58 -20.67 5.76 0.25
C ALA A 58 -22.13 6.26 0.14
N ASP A 59 -22.76 6.59 1.28
CA ASP A 59 -24.17 6.99 1.34
C ASP A 59 -24.56 8.10 0.34
N TRP A 60 -23.62 9.00 0.01
CA TRP A 60 -23.87 10.09 -0.91
C TRP A 60 -24.11 9.62 -2.37
N ILE A 61 -23.65 8.42 -2.76
CA ILE A 61 -23.94 7.81 -4.07
C ILE A 61 -25.45 7.60 -4.20
N GLY A 62 -26.11 7.16 -3.12
CA GLY A 62 -27.56 6.99 -3.06
C GLY A 62 -28.39 8.29 -3.16
N SER A 63 -27.74 9.46 -3.12
CA SER A 63 -28.46 10.75 -3.23
C SER A 63 -29.09 10.99 -4.60
N SER A 64 -28.69 10.25 -5.62
CA SER A 64 -29.17 10.36 -6.99
C SER A 64 -29.20 9.00 -7.70
N ALA A 65 -30.31 8.68 -8.34
CA ALA A 65 -30.44 7.49 -9.19
C ALA A 65 -29.38 7.45 -10.32
N GLU A 66 -28.96 8.61 -10.80
CA GLU A 66 -27.91 8.74 -11.82
C GLU A 66 -26.55 8.32 -11.24
N LEU A 67 -26.18 8.82 -10.07
CA LEU A 67 -24.92 8.45 -9.40
C LEU A 67 -24.90 6.95 -9.10
N THR A 68 -25.99 6.41 -8.54
CA THR A 68 -26.09 4.96 -8.26
C THR A 68 -25.94 4.12 -9.54
N ARG A 69 -26.58 4.52 -10.64
CA ARG A 69 -26.46 3.79 -11.90
C ARG A 69 -25.04 3.84 -12.47
N ARG A 70 -24.40 5.00 -12.42
CA ARG A 70 -23.02 5.18 -12.89
C ARG A 70 -22.04 4.41 -12.01
N PHE A 71 -22.19 4.48 -10.69
CA PHE A 71 -21.37 3.72 -9.75
C PHE A 71 -21.45 2.21 -10.05
N ASN A 72 -22.65 1.66 -10.19
CA ASN A 72 -22.85 0.25 -10.49
C ASN A 72 -22.30 -0.16 -11.87
N ARG A 73 -22.30 0.73 -12.87
CA ARG A 73 -21.64 0.46 -14.15
C ARG A 73 -20.12 0.45 -13.98
N GLY A 74 -19.58 1.41 -13.23
CA GLY A 74 -18.15 1.47 -12.95
C GLY A 74 -17.65 0.24 -12.20
N ASP A 75 -18.39 -0.21 -11.20
CA ASP A 75 -18.16 -1.45 -10.46
C ASP A 75 -18.14 -2.67 -11.39
N ASN A 76 -19.16 -2.82 -12.22
CA ASN A 76 -19.19 -3.90 -13.20
C ASN A 76 -18.02 -3.87 -14.17
N LEU A 77 -17.60 -2.70 -14.65
CA LEU A 77 -16.45 -2.56 -15.54
C LEU A 77 -15.13 -2.87 -14.83
N TYR A 78 -15.05 -2.52 -13.56
CA TYR A 78 -13.89 -2.78 -12.72
C TYR A 78 -13.67 -4.28 -12.46
N ASP A 79 -14.75 -5.03 -12.23
CA ASP A 79 -14.71 -6.45 -11.89
C ASP A 79 -14.79 -7.39 -13.10
N ASN A 80 -15.40 -6.95 -14.21
CA ASN A 80 -15.53 -7.79 -15.39
C ASN A 80 -14.19 -7.99 -16.10
N GLY A 81 -13.91 -9.26 -16.42
CA GLY A 81 -12.71 -9.64 -17.14
C GLY A 81 -12.75 -9.26 -18.61
N TYR A 82 -11.69 -8.63 -19.08
CA TYR A 82 -11.46 -8.43 -20.50
C TYR A 82 -10.96 -9.72 -21.16
N THR A 83 -11.22 -9.83 -22.45
CA THR A 83 -10.79 -10.94 -23.31
C THR A 83 -10.09 -10.39 -24.54
N PRO A 84 -9.38 -11.19 -25.34
CA PRO A 84 -8.84 -10.70 -26.62
C PRO A 84 -9.89 -10.07 -27.56
N ALA A 85 -11.15 -10.51 -27.46
CA ALA A 85 -12.25 -9.95 -28.25
C ALA A 85 -12.77 -8.61 -27.70
N THR A 86 -12.41 -8.23 -26.50
CA THR A 86 -12.79 -6.98 -25.83
C THR A 86 -11.59 -6.14 -25.44
N GLY A 87 -10.44 -6.34 -26.12
CA GLY A 87 -9.27 -5.50 -26.04
C GLY A 87 -8.11 -6.02 -25.16
N LEU A 88 -8.22 -7.17 -24.51
CA LEU A 88 -7.12 -7.69 -23.67
C LEU A 88 -5.89 -8.04 -24.49
N GLY A 89 -4.75 -7.51 -24.10
CA GLY A 89 -3.44 -7.88 -24.63
C GLY A 89 -2.90 -6.91 -25.69
N PRO A 90 -1.86 -7.31 -26.43
CA PRO A 90 -1.38 -8.69 -26.69
C PRO A 90 -0.66 -9.36 -25.51
N VAL A 91 -0.02 -8.58 -24.63
CA VAL A 91 0.54 -9.08 -23.35
C VAL A 91 -0.14 -8.39 -22.18
N TYR A 92 -0.22 -9.04 -21.03
CA TYR A 92 -0.92 -8.49 -19.87
C TYR A 92 -0.40 -9.08 -18.56
N ALA A 93 -0.55 -8.33 -17.48
CA ALA A 93 -0.30 -8.78 -16.10
C ALA A 93 -1.59 -9.25 -15.41
N GLY A 94 -2.73 -8.69 -15.77
CA GLY A 94 -4.04 -9.04 -15.28
C GLY A 94 -5.12 -8.81 -16.35
N TYR A 95 -6.31 -9.34 -16.15
CA TYR A 95 -7.41 -9.26 -17.13
C TYR A 95 -8.62 -8.44 -16.64
N ALA A 96 -8.56 -7.93 -15.41
CA ALA A 96 -9.54 -7.01 -14.80
C ALA A 96 -8.88 -6.24 -13.67
N CYS A 97 -9.43 -5.06 -13.30
CA CYS A 97 -8.97 -4.36 -12.10
C CYS A 97 -9.24 -5.21 -10.85
N GLY A 98 -10.44 -5.75 -10.71
CA GLY A 98 -10.86 -6.63 -9.61
C GLY A 98 -10.07 -7.94 -9.52
N PHE A 99 -9.36 -8.36 -10.58
CA PHE A 99 -8.45 -9.49 -10.52
C PHE A 99 -7.31 -9.25 -9.52
N CYS A 100 -6.67 -8.09 -9.57
CA CYS A 100 -5.62 -7.70 -8.65
C CYS A 100 -6.16 -7.02 -7.38
N HIS A 101 -7.27 -6.31 -7.49
CA HIS A 101 -7.90 -5.52 -6.43
C HIS A 101 -9.25 -6.11 -5.98
N GLN A 102 -9.30 -7.41 -5.71
CA GLN A 102 -10.52 -8.10 -5.33
C GLN A 102 -11.28 -7.36 -4.22
N ASN A 103 -12.59 -7.12 -4.45
CA ASN A 103 -13.46 -6.35 -3.57
C ASN A 103 -12.87 -4.96 -3.25
N ALA A 104 -12.34 -4.24 -4.24
CA ALA A 104 -11.62 -2.97 -4.09
C ALA A 104 -10.43 -3.01 -3.08
N GLY A 105 -9.99 -4.21 -2.72
CA GLY A 105 -8.93 -4.49 -1.78
C GLY A 105 -7.62 -4.90 -2.45
N ARG A 106 -7.08 -6.04 -2.02
CA ARG A 106 -5.90 -6.65 -2.63
C ARG A 106 -6.06 -8.17 -2.67
N THR A 107 -5.91 -8.73 -3.83
CA THR A 107 -5.93 -10.18 -4.01
C THR A 107 -4.72 -10.82 -3.34
N THR A 108 -4.86 -12.06 -2.91
CA THR A 108 -3.75 -12.83 -2.33
C THR A 108 -2.60 -12.92 -3.34
N PRO A 109 -1.39 -12.46 -3.00
CA PRO A 109 -0.23 -12.63 -3.87
C PRO A 109 0.00 -14.12 -4.18
N THR A 110 0.28 -14.46 -5.43
CA THR A 110 0.40 -15.85 -5.88
C THR A 110 1.48 -16.64 -5.16
N PHE A 111 2.57 -15.99 -4.73
CA PHE A 111 3.64 -16.64 -3.98
C PHE A 111 3.31 -16.82 -2.48
N ALA A 112 2.21 -16.28 -2.01
CA ALA A 112 1.85 -16.37 -0.59
C ALA A 112 1.34 -17.75 -0.18
N ALA A 113 0.89 -18.56 -1.13
CA ALA A 113 0.35 -19.89 -0.87
C ALA A 113 1.40 -20.92 -0.41
N ASP A 114 2.69 -20.66 -0.67
CA ASP A 114 3.76 -21.63 -0.37
C ASP A 114 4.72 -21.08 0.69
N GLU A 115 4.38 -21.27 1.96
CA GLU A 115 5.22 -20.87 3.10
C GLU A 115 6.50 -21.70 3.26
N GLY A 116 6.77 -22.66 2.39
CA GLY A 116 7.77 -23.70 2.62
C GLY A 116 8.95 -23.76 1.68
N GLY A 117 9.19 -22.83 0.79
CA GLY A 117 10.34 -22.93 -0.10
C GLY A 117 10.19 -22.28 -1.46
N ASP A 118 10.73 -22.90 -2.48
CA ASP A 118 10.62 -22.48 -3.87
C ASP A 118 9.16 -22.57 -4.34
N SER A 119 8.54 -21.43 -4.55
CA SER A 119 7.26 -21.37 -5.24
C SER A 119 7.49 -20.85 -6.64
N PRO A 120 7.37 -21.69 -7.68
CA PRO A 120 7.16 -21.15 -8.99
C PRO A 120 5.86 -20.37 -8.96
N ALA A 121 5.86 -19.11 -9.34
CA ALA A 121 4.64 -18.38 -9.61
C ALA A 121 3.92 -19.11 -10.74
N THR A 122 3.11 -20.10 -10.38
CA THR A 122 2.31 -20.87 -11.31
C THR A 122 0.92 -20.24 -11.38
N GLY A 123 0.57 -19.74 -12.54
CA GLY A 123 -0.70 -19.09 -12.77
C GLY A 123 -0.57 -17.57 -12.88
N TYR A 124 -1.71 -16.89 -12.81
CA TYR A 124 -1.76 -15.43 -12.92
C TYR A 124 -1.10 -14.78 -11.70
N SER A 125 -0.10 -13.95 -11.96
CA SER A 125 0.45 -13.08 -10.94
C SER A 125 -0.56 -11.98 -10.62
N THR A 126 -0.92 -11.83 -9.36
CA THR A 126 -1.70 -10.68 -8.88
C THR A 126 -0.79 -9.53 -8.46
N MET A 127 0.44 -9.51 -8.95
CA MET A 127 1.48 -8.58 -8.61
C MET A 127 2.04 -7.94 -9.87
N LEU A 128 2.36 -6.66 -9.79
CA LEU A 128 3.13 -6.01 -10.84
C LEU A 128 4.61 -6.33 -10.66
N ILE A 129 5.22 -6.89 -11.69
CA ILE A 129 6.62 -7.30 -11.71
C ILE A 129 7.44 -6.18 -12.35
N TYR A 130 8.33 -5.57 -11.59
CA TYR A 130 9.18 -4.47 -12.05
C TYR A 130 10.60 -4.96 -12.27
N ILE A 131 11.20 -4.55 -13.39
CA ILE A 131 12.61 -4.78 -13.67
C ILE A 131 13.33 -3.47 -14.00
N VAL A 132 14.56 -3.38 -13.57
CA VAL A 132 15.45 -2.25 -13.87
C VAL A 132 16.89 -2.73 -13.88
N ARG A 133 17.72 -2.18 -14.74
CA ARG A 133 19.16 -2.44 -14.71
C ARG A 133 19.77 -1.90 -13.44
N LYS A 134 20.87 -2.51 -12.99
CA LYS A 134 21.61 -2.03 -11.81
C LYS A 134 22.09 -0.57 -11.91
N ASN A 135 22.20 -0.03 -13.11
CA ASN A 135 22.51 1.38 -13.34
C ASN A 135 21.28 2.30 -13.39
N GLY A 136 20.06 1.77 -13.12
CA GLY A 136 18.80 2.51 -13.09
C GLY A 136 18.12 2.71 -14.45
N THR A 137 18.66 2.19 -15.55
CA THR A 137 18.03 2.27 -16.87
C THR A 137 17.07 1.12 -17.12
N PHE A 138 16.04 1.33 -17.95
CA PHE A 138 15.13 0.28 -18.39
C PHE A 138 15.79 -0.63 -19.43
N PHE A 139 15.25 -1.83 -19.56
CA PHE A 139 15.67 -2.74 -20.61
C PHE A 139 15.02 -2.37 -21.93
N PRO A 140 15.77 -2.35 -23.05
CA PRO A 140 15.18 -2.30 -24.37
C PRO A 140 14.24 -3.50 -24.57
N ASN A 141 13.16 -3.31 -25.29
CA ASN A 141 12.14 -4.34 -25.62
C ASN A 141 11.28 -4.82 -24.44
N TYR A 142 11.48 -4.28 -23.23
CA TYR A 142 10.62 -4.49 -22.08
C TYR A 142 10.14 -3.15 -21.54
N GLY A 143 8.90 -3.07 -21.13
CA GLY A 143 8.36 -1.91 -20.42
C GLY A 143 8.89 -1.81 -18.98
N ARG A 144 8.21 -1.01 -18.18
CA ARG A 144 8.50 -0.92 -16.74
C ARG A 144 8.02 -2.14 -15.97
N VAL A 145 6.94 -2.75 -16.44
CA VAL A 145 6.27 -3.90 -15.87
C VAL A 145 6.49 -5.07 -16.83
N ILE A 146 6.83 -6.22 -16.28
CA ILE A 146 6.88 -7.47 -17.04
C ILE A 146 5.47 -8.05 -17.08
N HIS A 147 5.01 -8.39 -18.27
CA HIS A 147 3.76 -9.09 -18.50
C HIS A 147 4.04 -10.60 -18.53
N ASP A 148 3.51 -11.30 -17.56
CA ASP A 148 3.72 -12.73 -17.39
C ASP A 148 2.66 -13.58 -18.14
N HIS A 149 1.80 -12.91 -18.92
CA HIS A 149 0.77 -13.50 -19.77
C HIS A 149 0.72 -12.86 -21.15
N ALA A 150 0.26 -13.64 -22.11
CA ALA A 150 -0.03 -13.19 -23.47
C ALA A 150 -1.31 -13.86 -23.98
N ILE A 151 -1.98 -13.19 -24.94
CA ILE A 151 -3.13 -13.78 -25.63
C ILE A 151 -2.65 -14.97 -26.49
N TYR A 152 -3.47 -16.05 -26.52
CA TYR A 152 -3.16 -17.30 -27.24
C TYR A 152 -1.87 -18.00 -26.76
N GLU A 153 -1.37 -17.66 -25.56
CA GLU A 153 -0.28 -18.42 -24.94
C GLU A 153 -0.74 -19.86 -24.68
N ASP A 154 -0.07 -20.83 -25.29
CA ASP A 154 -0.21 -22.22 -24.88
C ASP A 154 0.63 -22.42 -23.61
N ASN A 155 0.01 -22.89 -22.53
CA ASN A 155 0.68 -23.20 -21.24
C ASN A 155 1.74 -24.33 -21.35
N THR A 156 2.06 -24.76 -22.53
CA THR A 156 3.06 -25.77 -22.81
C THR A 156 4.29 -25.14 -23.41
N ASP A 157 5.31 -24.75 -22.82
CA ASP A 157 6.65 -24.31 -23.28
C ASP A 157 6.95 -24.48 -24.80
N ARG A 158 5.94 -24.41 -25.65
CA ARG A 158 6.07 -24.59 -27.08
C ARG A 158 6.27 -23.26 -27.75
N ASP A 159 7.30 -23.22 -28.57
CA ASP A 159 7.45 -22.19 -29.60
C ASP A 159 6.10 -21.99 -30.32
N LEU A 160 5.51 -20.82 -30.17
CA LEU A 160 4.25 -20.50 -30.81
C LEU A 160 4.46 -20.42 -32.32
N THR A 161 4.35 -21.55 -32.99
CA THR A 161 4.58 -21.66 -34.45
C THR A 161 3.43 -21.07 -35.27
N PHE A 162 2.37 -20.53 -34.65
CA PHE A 162 1.17 -20.05 -35.34
C PHE A 162 0.75 -18.63 -34.95
N GLY A 163 1.70 -17.71 -34.82
CA GLY A 163 1.38 -16.29 -34.73
C GLY A 163 0.81 -15.82 -33.38
N GLY A 164 1.09 -16.52 -32.30
CA GLY A 164 0.82 -16.04 -30.93
C GLY A 164 1.88 -15.04 -30.49
N VAL A 165 1.56 -14.31 -29.43
CA VAL A 165 2.46 -13.38 -28.75
C VAL A 165 2.97 -14.03 -27.47
N HIS A 166 4.28 -13.95 -27.22
CA HIS A 166 4.88 -14.53 -26.03
C HIS A 166 4.71 -13.63 -24.82
N ALA A 167 4.49 -14.23 -23.64
CA ALA A 167 4.69 -13.54 -22.38
C ALA A 167 6.14 -13.07 -22.23
N GLU A 168 6.36 -11.95 -21.54
CA GLU A 168 7.69 -11.34 -21.42
C GLU A 168 8.61 -12.08 -20.47
N GLY A 169 8.04 -12.74 -19.47
CA GLY A 169 8.77 -13.56 -18.50
C GLY A 169 7.86 -14.16 -17.45
N LYS A 170 8.42 -15.00 -16.59
CA LYS A 170 7.71 -15.60 -15.46
C LYS A 170 8.45 -15.27 -14.17
N LEU A 171 7.68 -14.93 -13.12
CA LEU A 171 8.22 -14.65 -11.80
C LEU A 171 8.49 -15.96 -11.05
N HIS A 172 9.64 -16.03 -10.41
CA HIS A 172 9.96 -17.03 -9.39
C HIS A 172 10.29 -16.31 -8.07
N ALA A 173 9.72 -16.76 -6.97
CA ALA A 173 9.93 -16.18 -5.66
C ALA A 173 10.43 -17.25 -4.68
N THR A 174 11.49 -16.94 -3.95
CA THR A 174 12.01 -17.73 -2.85
C THR A 174 12.05 -16.93 -1.57
N TRP A 175 12.14 -17.58 -0.43
CA TRP A 175 12.11 -16.95 0.88
C TRP A 175 13.32 -17.30 1.71
N SER A 176 13.91 -16.30 2.35
CA SER A 176 14.82 -16.51 3.47
C SER A 176 14.16 -16.07 4.78
N PHE A 177 14.46 -16.78 5.86
CA PHE A 177 13.86 -16.58 7.17
C PHE A 177 14.91 -16.19 8.19
N ALA A 178 14.55 -15.31 9.14
CA ALA A 178 15.38 -14.92 10.25
C ALA A 178 14.55 -14.92 11.54
N ASP A 179 15.02 -15.66 12.55
CA ASP A 179 14.38 -15.79 13.85
C ASP A 179 14.91 -14.76 14.83
N PHE A 180 14.02 -14.18 15.61
CA PHE A 180 14.28 -13.16 16.60
C PHE A 180 13.47 -13.41 17.87
N THR A 181 13.72 -12.62 18.90
CA THR A 181 13.00 -12.71 20.17
C THR A 181 12.77 -11.31 20.72
N PHE A 182 11.52 -11.04 21.15
CA PHE A 182 11.21 -9.83 21.89
C PHE A 182 11.92 -9.81 23.26
N ALA A 183 11.99 -8.63 23.88
CA ALA A 183 12.68 -8.47 25.17
C ALA A 183 12.09 -9.32 26.31
N ASP A 184 10.82 -9.71 26.21
CA ASP A 184 10.11 -10.57 27.15
C ASP A 184 10.16 -12.07 26.79
N GLY A 185 10.95 -12.45 25.80
CA GLY A 185 11.19 -13.84 25.41
C GLY A 185 10.22 -14.40 24.35
N GLU A 186 9.22 -13.63 23.91
CA GLU A 186 8.32 -14.05 22.83
C GLU A 186 9.09 -14.17 21.50
N PRO A 187 9.08 -15.33 20.82
CA PRO A 187 9.76 -15.48 19.54
C PRO A 187 8.98 -14.83 18.40
N TYR A 188 9.70 -14.35 17.40
CA TYR A 188 9.11 -13.96 16.10
C TYR A 188 10.08 -14.28 14.96
N GLN A 189 9.53 -14.38 13.77
CA GLN A 189 10.29 -14.66 12.57
C GLN A 189 9.95 -13.61 11.51
N LEU A 190 10.96 -13.13 10.79
CA LEU A 190 10.80 -12.32 9.59
C LEU A 190 11.16 -13.14 8.37
N ARG A 191 10.42 -12.97 7.28
CA ARG A 191 10.74 -13.57 5.98
C ARG A 191 11.08 -12.49 4.96
N ARG A 192 12.10 -12.74 4.15
CA ARG A 192 12.52 -11.87 3.07
C ARG A 192 12.30 -12.57 1.73
N PRO A 193 11.60 -11.93 0.78
CA PRO A 193 11.47 -12.47 -0.55
C PRO A 193 12.74 -12.24 -1.39
N HIS A 194 12.98 -13.16 -2.30
CA HIS A 194 13.94 -13.02 -3.38
C HIS A 194 13.19 -13.28 -4.68
N PHE A 195 13.19 -12.30 -5.56
CA PHE A 195 12.45 -12.35 -6.82
C PHE A 195 13.40 -12.53 -7.98
N GLU A 196 13.07 -13.45 -8.85
CA GLU A 196 13.82 -13.79 -10.05
C GLU A 196 12.85 -13.95 -11.23
N ILE A 197 13.27 -13.48 -12.41
CA ILE A 197 12.53 -13.73 -13.65
C ILE A 197 13.13 -14.97 -14.33
N THR A 198 12.28 -15.91 -14.63
CA THR A 198 12.57 -17.09 -15.45
C THR A 198 11.86 -16.96 -16.79
N HIS A 199 12.28 -17.68 -17.81
CA HIS A 199 11.65 -17.66 -19.14
C HIS A 199 11.59 -16.27 -19.76
N TRP A 200 12.75 -15.68 -20.00
CA TRP A 200 12.86 -14.41 -20.69
C TRP A 200 12.49 -14.54 -22.16
N TYR A 201 11.68 -13.58 -22.64
CA TYR A 201 11.37 -13.48 -24.07
C TYR A 201 12.62 -13.16 -24.91
N ALA A 202 13.51 -12.32 -24.41
CA ALA A 202 14.78 -11.98 -25.08
C ALA A 202 15.97 -12.56 -24.30
N ASP A 203 16.73 -13.45 -24.90
CA ASP A 203 17.92 -14.11 -24.32
C ASP A 203 19.07 -13.15 -23.97
N SER A 204 18.98 -11.87 -24.40
CA SER A 204 20.01 -10.85 -24.15
C SER A 204 19.98 -10.29 -22.72
N VAL A 205 18.95 -10.57 -21.95
CA VAL A 205 18.83 -10.09 -20.55
C VAL A 205 19.58 -11.06 -19.65
N ARG A 206 20.50 -10.51 -18.85
CA ARG A 206 21.27 -11.28 -17.89
C ARG A 206 20.77 -10.98 -16.47
N PRO A 207 20.43 -11.98 -15.66
CA PRO A 207 19.92 -11.78 -14.29
C PRO A 207 20.85 -10.93 -13.42
N GLU A 208 22.15 -11.06 -13.56
CA GLU A 208 23.13 -10.29 -12.78
C GLU A 208 23.15 -8.77 -13.11
N ASP A 209 22.57 -8.37 -14.23
CA ASP A 209 22.51 -6.99 -14.67
C ASP A 209 21.24 -6.26 -14.23
N LEU A 210 20.32 -6.93 -13.54
CA LEU A 210 19.03 -6.37 -13.18
C LEU A 210 18.71 -6.45 -11.68
N PHE A 211 17.81 -5.56 -11.25
CA PHE A 211 16.99 -5.75 -10.06
C PHE A 211 15.58 -6.15 -10.50
N CYS A 212 15.04 -7.16 -9.84
CA CYS A 212 13.64 -7.56 -9.95
C CYS A 212 12.94 -7.29 -8.62
N THR A 213 11.77 -6.70 -8.68
CA THR A 213 10.91 -6.49 -7.52
C THR A 213 9.46 -6.65 -7.92
N VAL A 214 8.60 -6.85 -6.92
CA VAL A 214 7.16 -6.91 -7.14
C VAL A 214 6.46 -5.86 -6.30
N ARG A 215 5.28 -5.46 -6.76
CA ARG A 215 4.36 -4.65 -5.97
C ARG A 215 3.00 -5.31 -5.98
N VAL A 216 2.53 -5.63 -4.78
CA VAL A 216 1.16 -6.09 -4.59
C VAL A 216 0.20 -4.91 -4.70
N PRO A 217 -1.05 -5.14 -5.12
CA PRO A 217 -2.05 -4.09 -5.24
C PRO A 217 -2.24 -3.29 -3.95
N LEU A 218 -2.57 -2.02 -4.06
CA LEU A 218 -3.04 -1.20 -2.94
C LEU A 218 -4.56 -1.35 -2.80
N ARG A 219 -5.07 -1.20 -1.58
CA ARG A 219 -6.51 -1.08 -1.38
C ARG A 219 -7.00 0.24 -1.97
N HIS A 220 -8.16 0.25 -2.60
CA HIS A 220 -8.80 1.45 -3.15
C HIS A 220 -9.71 2.18 -2.15
N VAL A 221 -9.85 1.63 -0.96
CA VAL A 221 -10.56 2.27 0.16
C VAL A 221 -10.07 3.70 0.37
N GLY A 222 -10.98 4.65 0.31
CA GLY A 222 -10.69 6.05 0.58
C GLY A 222 -10.00 6.82 -0.56
N MET A 223 -9.96 6.30 -1.77
CA MET A 223 -9.38 7.00 -2.93
C MET A 223 -10.04 8.36 -3.16
N GLY A 224 -11.36 8.44 -3.06
CA GLY A 224 -12.09 9.70 -3.22
C GLY A 224 -11.68 10.76 -2.18
N GLN A 225 -11.55 10.37 -0.91
CA GLN A 225 -11.10 11.27 0.16
C GLN A 225 -9.65 11.69 -0.05
N MET A 226 -8.79 10.75 -0.44
CA MET A 226 -7.38 11.04 -0.74
C MET A 226 -7.27 12.07 -1.87
N MET A 227 -8.06 11.93 -2.95
CA MET A 227 -8.09 12.89 -4.05
C MET A 227 -8.70 14.24 -3.64
N ALA A 228 -9.50 14.29 -2.57
CA ALA A 228 -10.11 15.50 -2.03
C ALA A 228 -9.24 16.21 -0.98
N LEU A 229 -8.16 15.61 -0.48
CA LEU A 229 -7.29 16.22 0.55
C LEU A 229 -6.82 17.63 0.17
N ASP A 230 -6.65 18.49 1.16
CA ASP A 230 -6.08 19.81 0.94
C ASP A 230 -4.55 19.68 0.69
N PRO A 231 -4.07 19.97 -0.53
CA PRO A 231 -2.64 19.91 -0.83
C PRO A 231 -1.80 20.81 0.07
N ALA A 232 -2.35 21.93 0.52
CA ALA A 232 -1.63 22.88 1.40
C ALA A 232 -1.36 22.27 2.78
N GLU A 233 -2.25 21.40 3.27
CA GLU A 233 -2.05 20.67 4.53
C GLU A 233 -0.93 19.65 4.40
N ILE A 234 -0.92 18.84 3.32
CA ILE A 234 0.17 17.88 3.04
C ILE A 234 1.52 18.59 2.88
N GLU A 235 1.56 19.72 2.16
CA GLU A 235 2.77 20.52 2.03
C GLU A 235 3.21 21.13 3.36
N ALA A 236 2.27 21.50 4.23
CA ALA A 236 2.58 21.98 5.58
C ALA A 236 3.16 20.86 6.45
N LEU A 237 2.65 19.62 6.34
CA LEU A 237 3.23 18.45 6.97
C LEU A 237 4.65 18.18 6.46
N ALA A 238 4.90 18.23 5.16
CA ALA A 238 6.24 18.06 4.59
C ALA A 238 7.26 19.08 5.15
N ARG A 239 6.82 20.32 5.38
CA ARG A 239 7.68 21.33 6.02
C ARG A 239 7.94 21.09 7.51
N LYS A 240 7.03 20.37 8.20
CA LYS A 240 7.14 20.04 9.63
C LYS A 240 7.76 18.67 9.88
N SER A 241 7.71 17.76 8.91
CA SER A 241 8.19 16.39 9.04
C SER A 241 9.72 16.35 9.10
N ASN A 242 10.26 16.94 10.17
CA ASN A 242 11.66 16.89 10.49
C ASN A 242 11.80 16.71 12.00
N TYR A 243 11.94 15.46 12.42
CA TYR A 243 12.07 15.05 13.82
C TYR A 243 13.44 14.40 14.00
N PRO A 244 14.52 15.20 14.18
CA PRO A 244 15.88 14.65 14.21
C PRO A 244 16.12 13.63 15.32
N GLU A 245 15.43 13.77 16.45
CA GLU A 245 15.47 12.84 17.57
C GLU A 245 14.89 11.47 17.26
N TRP A 246 14.07 11.40 16.18
CA TRP A 246 13.49 10.17 15.65
C TRP A 246 14.12 9.72 14.34
N GLY A 247 14.97 10.56 13.73
CA GLY A 247 15.55 10.32 12.42
C GLY A 247 14.55 10.43 11.26
N ILE A 248 13.46 11.18 11.46
CA ILE A 248 12.36 11.32 10.48
C ILE A 248 12.52 12.63 9.70
N SER A 249 12.38 12.55 8.39
CA SER A 249 12.50 13.68 7.45
C SER A 249 11.60 13.52 6.21
N GLY A 250 10.31 13.26 6.42
CA GLY A 250 9.33 13.04 5.36
C GLY A 250 9.25 14.19 4.36
N ARG A 251 9.05 13.86 3.08
CA ARG A 251 8.98 14.84 2.00
C ARG A 251 7.84 14.56 1.03
N ALA A 252 7.27 15.63 0.46
CA ALA A 252 6.28 15.50 -0.61
C ALA A 252 6.93 15.00 -1.91
N ASN A 253 6.21 14.18 -2.68
CA ASN A 253 6.56 13.87 -4.06
C ASN A 253 5.83 14.82 -5.00
N TYR A 254 6.52 15.31 -6.02
CA TYR A 254 5.94 16.14 -7.06
C TYR A 254 6.11 15.47 -8.42
N ILE A 255 5.05 15.51 -9.19
CA ILE A 255 4.95 14.88 -10.49
C ILE A 255 4.82 15.96 -11.55
N ASN A 256 5.62 15.83 -12.62
CA ASN A 256 5.51 16.73 -13.77
C ASN A 256 4.47 16.16 -14.75
N GLU A 257 3.27 16.71 -14.71
CA GLU A 257 2.24 16.40 -15.69
C GLU A 257 2.16 17.53 -16.73
N ARG A 258 2.56 17.24 -17.95
CA ARG A 258 2.49 18.19 -19.09
C ARG A 258 3.07 19.56 -18.76
N GLY A 259 4.23 19.60 -18.06
CA GLY A 259 4.93 20.82 -17.69
C GLY A 259 4.40 21.51 -16.41
N ARG A 260 3.45 20.91 -15.69
CA ARG A 260 2.98 21.39 -14.39
C ARG A 260 3.41 20.43 -13.29
N LEU A 261 4.03 20.98 -12.25
CA LEU A 261 4.30 20.23 -11.04
C LEU A 261 3.00 20.11 -10.22
N ARG A 262 2.62 18.89 -9.92
CA ARG A 262 1.48 18.54 -9.07
C ARG A 262 1.94 17.69 -7.91
N LEU A 263 1.29 17.86 -6.76
CA LEU A 263 1.52 17.01 -5.60
C LEU A 263 1.03 15.58 -5.91
N GLY A 264 1.90 14.59 -5.74
CA GLY A 264 1.54 13.19 -5.83
C GLY A 264 0.92 12.72 -4.51
N LEU A 265 -0.15 11.93 -4.60
CA LEU A 265 -0.90 11.41 -3.46
C LEU A 265 -1.10 9.89 -3.54
N SER A 266 -1.33 9.34 -4.74
CA SER A 266 -1.62 7.92 -4.92
C SER A 266 -0.40 7.11 -5.38
N GLY A 267 -0.56 5.78 -5.41
CA GLY A 267 0.50 4.83 -5.68
C GLY A 267 1.45 4.61 -4.49
N ASN A 268 2.24 3.56 -4.53
CA ASN A 268 3.18 3.17 -3.45
C ASN A 268 4.24 4.26 -3.13
N LYS A 269 4.55 5.10 -4.10
CA LYS A 269 5.57 6.15 -4.00
C LYS A 269 5.00 7.56 -4.21
N ALA A 270 3.71 7.77 -3.97
CA ALA A 270 3.03 9.04 -4.24
C ALA A 270 3.35 9.59 -5.64
N HIS A 271 3.28 8.74 -6.65
CA HIS A 271 3.75 9.07 -8.01
C HIS A 271 2.61 9.35 -8.99
N HIS A 272 1.37 9.50 -8.49
CA HIS A 272 0.21 9.94 -9.23
C HIS A 272 -0.50 11.08 -8.50
N ALA A 273 -0.91 12.09 -9.24
CA ALA A 273 -1.55 13.30 -8.69
C ALA A 273 -3.09 13.23 -8.75
N ASP A 274 -3.64 12.31 -9.53
CA ASP A 274 -5.05 11.97 -9.66
C ASP A 274 -5.20 10.51 -10.07
N LEU A 275 -6.43 10.04 -10.30
CA LEU A 275 -6.71 8.64 -10.66
C LEU A 275 -6.53 8.35 -12.16
N THR A 276 -6.12 9.31 -12.96
CA THR A 276 -6.02 9.14 -14.42
C THR A 276 -5.14 7.97 -14.82
N VAL A 277 -4.01 7.77 -14.10
CA VAL A 277 -3.07 6.69 -14.42
C VAL A 277 -3.59 5.34 -13.95
N GLU A 278 -4.24 5.30 -12.78
CA GLU A 278 -4.85 4.07 -12.27
C GLU A 278 -6.00 3.59 -13.16
N LEU A 279 -6.65 4.52 -13.87
CA LEU A 279 -7.71 4.20 -14.83
C LEU A 279 -7.20 3.90 -16.24
N GLY A 280 -5.87 3.93 -16.41
CA GLY A 280 -5.26 3.80 -17.74
C GLY A 280 -5.44 2.44 -18.40
N PHE A 281 -5.44 1.36 -17.62
CA PHE A 281 -5.54 -0.05 -18.04
C PHE A 281 -4.51 -0.53 -19.08
N SER A 282 -3.98 0.38 -19.89
CA SER A 282 -3.13 0.04 -21.05
C SER A 282 -1.81 -0.63 -20.63
N SER A 283 -1.21 -0.20 -19.51
CA SER A 283 0.07 -0.75 -19.06
C SER A 283 -0.02 -2.16 -18.51
N ASP A 284 -1.16 -2.53 -17.92
CA ASP A 284 -1.30 -3.77 -17.18
C ASP A 284 -2.13 -4.82 -17.93
N MET A 285 -3.03 -4.36 -18.82
CA MET A 285 -3.98 -5.21 -19.54
C MET A 285 -3.93 -5.05 -21.08
N GLY A 286 -3.25 -4.02 -21.57
CA GLY A 286 -3.24 -3.66 -22.99
C GLY A 286 -4.55 -2.99 -23.47
N ILE A 287 -5.42 -2.57 -22.56
CA ILE A 287 -6.73 -1.97 -22.89
C ILE A 287 -6.56 -0.52 -23.30
N THR A 288 -7.06 -0.18 -24.47
CA THR A 288 -6.97 1.18 -25.03
C THR A 288 -8.15 2.05 -24.66
N ASN A 289 -7.88 3.33 -24.48
CA ASN A 289 -8.88 4.35 -24.20
C ASN A 289 -8.43 5.73 -24.71
N SER A 290 -9.29 6.75 -24.61
CA SER A 290 -9.00 8.08 -25.12
C SER A 290 -7.78 8.78 -24.50
N ARG A 291 -7.31 8.36 -23.33
CA ARG A 291 -6.12 8.89 -22.67
C ARG A 291 -4.86 8.09 -22.97
N TYR A 292 -5.02 6.80 -23.18
CA TYR A 292 -3.99 5.82 -23.48
C TYR A 292 -4.44 5.03 -24.72
N PRO A 293 -4.28 5.62 -25.92
CA PRO A 293 -4.75 5.00 -27.17
C PRO A 293 -3.81 3.93 -27.71
N GLU A 294 -2.68 3.70 -27.03
CA GLU A 294 -1.68 2.69 -27.40
C GLU A 294 -1.72 1.55 -26.39
N GLU A 295 -1.70 0.33 -26.88
CA GLU A 295 -1.96 -0.88 -26.07
C GLU A 295 -0.86 -1.19 -25.08
N ILE A 296 0.38 -0.87 -25.35
CA ILE A 296 1.49 -1.24 -24.48
C ILE A 296 2.52 -0.12 -24.34
N CYS A 297 3.38 -0.30 -23.36
CA CYS A 297 4.49 0.61 -23.12
C CYS A 297 5.42 0.70 -24.32
N GLU A 298 5.91 1.89 -24.58
CA GLU A 298 6.89 2.17 -25.60
C GLU A 298 8.10 1.23 -25.52
N GLY A 299 8.50 0.66 -26.64
CA GLY A 299 9.67 -0.19 -26.77
C GLY A 299 9.44 -1.68 -26.50
N GLN A 300 8.24 -2.12 -26.20
CA GLN A 300 7.94 -3.53 -26.07
C GLN A 300 7.87 -4.19 -27.45
N ARG A 301 8.58 -5.30 -27.60
CA ARG A 301 8.67 -6.02 -28.88
C ARG A 301 7.33 -6.65 -29.28
N GLN A 302 6.54 -7.08 -28.32
CA GLN A 302 5.21 -7.67 -28.53
C GLN A 302 4.25 -6.72 -29.23
N MET A 303 4.49 -5.40 -29.18
CA MET A 303 3.73 -4.44 -29.99
C MET A 303 3.90 -4.70 -31.50
N GLU A 304 5.15 -4.97 -31.95
CA GLU A 304 5.40 -5.27 -33.36
C GLU A 304 4.71 -6.58 -33.77
N GLU A 305 4.77 -7.60 -32.92
CA GLU A 305 4.13 -8.90 -33.16
C GLU A 305 2.60 -8.77 -33.16
N GLY A 306 2.02 -8.07 -32.20
CA GLY A 306 0.60 -7.81 -32.16
C GLY A 306 0.09 -6.98 -33.35
N SER A 307 0.87 -5.98 -33.79
CA SER A 307 0.60 -5.20 -34.98
C SER A 307 0.52 -6.06 -36.24
N MET A 308 1.46 -7.00 -36.40
CA MET A 308 1.44 -7.94 -37.53
C MET A 308 0.20 -8.85 -37.52
N MET A 309 -0.37 -9.12 -36.35
CA MET A 309 -1.60 -9.89 -36.20
C MET A 309 -2.87 -9.08 -36.37
N GLY A 310 -2.77 -7.76 -36.57
CA GLY A 310 -3.92 -6.86 -36.68
C GLY A 310 -4.61 -6.58 -35.34
N LEU A 311 -3.93 -6.80 -34.23
CA LEU A 311 -4.48 -6.62 -32.89
C LEU A 311 -4.28 -5.20 -32.32
N LEU A 312 -3.42 -4.39 -32.93
CA LEU A 312 -2.97 -3.11 -32.37
C LEU A 312 -3.66 -1.86 -32.94
N TYR A 313 -4.55 -1.96 -33.90
CA TYR A 313 -5.13 -0.82 -34.61
C TYR A 313 -6.61 -0.98 -34.87
N ASP A 314 -7.32 -1.36 -33.87
CA ASP A 314 -8.77 -1.37 -33.88
C ASP A 314 -9.38 -0.11 -33.25
N GLN A 315 -10.58 -0.16 -32.77
CA GLN A 315 -11.20 0.93 -32.04
C GLN A 315 -10.77 0.91 -30.57
N LEU A 316 -10.87 2.06 -29.91
CA LEU A 316 -10.62 2.12 -28.46
C LEU A 316 -11.53 1.12 -27.73
N ASP A 317 -10.92 0.32 -26.84
CA ASP A 317 -11.61 -0.76 -26.14
C ASP A 317 -12.59 -0.24 -25.09
N VAL A 318 -12.23 0.86 -24.44
CA VAL A 318 -13.01 1.49 -23.39
C VAL A 318 -13.38 2.92 -23.80
N SER A 319 -14.66 3.20 -23.79
CA SER A 319 -15.15 4.55 -24.08
C SER A 319 -14.83 5.53 -22.95
N THR A 320 -14.84 6.82 -23.28
CA THR A 320 -14.64 7.87 -22.26
C THR A 320 -15.72 7.83 -21.17
N GLU A 321 -16.96 7.49 -21.51
CA GLU A 321 -18.07 7.37 -20.53
C GLU A 321 -17.82 6.21 -19.56
N GLU A 322 -17.35 5.07 -20.05
CA GLU A 322 -16.98 3.92 -19.20
C GLU A 322 -15.84 4.26 -18.25
N MET A 323 -14.81 4.94 -18.73
CA MET A 323 -13.73 5.43 -17.85
C MET A 323 -14.24 6.37 -16.77
N GLU A 324 -15.14 7.30 -17.10
CA GLU A 324 -15.75 8.23 -16.15
C GLU A 324 -16.62 7.51 -15.10
N ASP A 325 -17.21 6.38 -15.44
CA ASP A 325 -17.98 5.58 -14.50
C ASP A 325 -17.08 4.79 -13.54
N VAL A 326 -15.97 4.22 -14.03
CA VAL A 326 -14.94 3.61 -13.15
C VAL A 326 -14.31 4.66 -12.24
N ASP A 327 -14.05 5.87 -12.74
CA ASP A 327 -13.56 6.99 -11.94
C ASP A 327 -14.55 7.36 -10.81
N LEU A 328 -15.84 7.44 -11.14
CA LEU A 328 -16.88 7.66 -10.12
C LEU A 328 -16.96 6.51 -9.11
N TYR A 329 -16.84 5.25 -9.56
CA TYR A 329 -16.80 4.09 -8.68
C TYR A 329 -15.64 4.21 -7.67
N MET A 330 -14.42 4.45 -8.13
CA MET A 330 -13.26 4.58 -7.27
C MET A 330 -13.36 5.75 -6.29
N HIS A 331 -13.94 6.88 -6.69
CA HIS A 331 -14.18 8.02 -5.81
C HIS A 331 -15.33 7.77 -4.82
N GLY A 332 -16.30 6.93 -5.20
CA GLY A 332 -17.51 6.64 -4.44
C GLY A 332 -17.37 5.52 -3.42
N LEU A 333 -16.27 4.80 -3.40
CA LEU A 333 -16.02 3.73 -2.43
C LEU A 333 -16.08 4.25 -1.00
N GLY A 334 -16.86 3.58 -0.16
CA GLY A 334 -16.99 3.85 1.24
C GLY A 334 -15.73 3.45 2.04
N VAL A 335 -15.51 4.12 3.15
CA VAL A 335 -14.39 3.80 4.06
C VAL A 335 -14.96 3.18 5.33
N PRO A 336 -14.53 1.97 5.72
CA PRO A 336 -15.00 1.35 6.94
C PRO A 336 -14.79 2.24 8.17
N ALA A 337 -15.81 2.33 9.02
CA ALA A 337 -15.74 3.02 10.29
C ALA A 337 -14.71 2.36 11.20
N ARG A 338 -14.06 3.15 12.06
CA ARG A 338 -13.28 2.61 13.17
C ARG A 338 -14.21 1.82 14.12
N ARG A 339 -13.79 0.63 14.50
CA ARG A 339 -14.59 -0.31 15.28
C ARG A 339 -14.18 -0.30 16.75
N LEU A 340 -15.12 0.04 17.63
CA LEU A 340 -14.94 0.02 19.07
C LEU A 340 -15.94 -0.96 19.68
N GLY A 341 -15.49 -2.19 19.89
CA GLY A 341 -16.31 -3.24 20.49
C GLY A 341 -16.47 -3.07 22.01
N SER A 342 -17.54 -3.66 22.55
CA SER A 342 -17.83 -3.65 23.98
C SER A 342 -17.62 -5.02 24.66
N THR A 343 -17.30 -6.07 23.87
CA THR A 343 -17.05 -7.40 24.41
C THR A 343 -15.75 -7.44 25.20
N THR A 344 -15.74 -8.29 26.23
CA THR A 344 -14.53 -8.48 27.06
C THR A 344 -13.65 -9.55 26.43
N ARG A 345 -12.34 -9.24 26.32
CA ARG A 345 -11.31 -10.16 25.84
C ARG A 345 -10.26 -10.41 26.91
N THR A 346 -9.93 -11.67 27.10
CA THR A 346 -8.81 -12.11 27.94
C THR A 346 -7.63 -12.51 27.05
N ARG A 347 -6.46 -11.94 27.32
CA ARG A 347 -5.22 -12.29 26.67
C ARG A 347 -4.22 -12.78 27.71
N THR A 348 -3.52 -13.85 27.38
CA THR A 348 -2.49 -14.43 28.25
C THR A 348 -1.17 -14.47 27.48
N HIS A 349 -0.13 -14.00 28.12
CA HIS A 349 1.25 -14.14 27.67
C HIS A 349 1.98 -15.10 28.60
N SER A 350 2.64 -16.08 28.01
CA SER A 350 3.44 -17.06 28.77
C SER A 350 4.88 -16.97 28.32
N SER A 351 5.76 -16.63 29.27
CA SER A 351 7.20 -16.75 29.13
C SER A 351 7.69 -18.00 29.88
N TYR A 352 8.98 -18.32 29.76
CA TYR A 352 9.54 -19.54 30.35
C TYR A 352 9.24 -19.69 31.86
N ASP A 353 9.24 -18.59 32.61
CA ASP A 353 9.08 -18.60 34.07
C ASP A 353 7.79 -17.91 34.58
N ASN A 354 6.98 -17.32 33.71
CA ASN A 354 5.84 -16.53 34.12
C ASN A 354 4.69 -16.57 33.12
N SER A 355 3.47 -16.52 33.62
CA SER A 355 2.26 -16.35 32.82
C SER A 355 1.46 -15.16 33.33
N GLU A 356 1.27 -14.16 32.49
CA GLU A 356 0.48 -12.98 32.80
C GLU A 356 -0.81 -12.97 32.00
N THR A 357 -1.91 -12.67 32.67
CA THR A 357 -3.24 -12.60 32.05
C THR A 357 -3.86 -11.23 32.29
N LEU A 358 -4.37 -10.62 31.23
CA LEU A 358 -5.06 -9.34 31.28
C LEU A 358 -6.44 -9.48 30.61
N THR A 359 -7.48 -9.06 31.33
CA THR A 359 -8.86 -9.06 30.84
C THR A 359 -9.37 -7.63 30.76
N LEU A 360 -9.71 -7.19 29.55
CA LEU A 360 -10.20 -5.85 29.26
C LEU A 360 -11.33 -5.93 28.23
N THR A 361 -12.14 -4.89 28.14
CA THR A 361 -13.08 -4.73 27.03
C THR A 361 -12.30 -4.44 25.72
N GLU A 362 -12.91 -4.70 24.58
CA GLU A 362 -12.32 -4.36 23.28
C GLU A 362 -12.00 -2.87 23.18
N ARG A 363 -12.86 -2.01 23.72
CA ARG A 363 -12.62 -0.57 23.80
C ARG A 363 -11.35 -0.26 24.59
N GLU A 364 -11.20 -0.82 25.79
CA GLU A 364 -10.03 -0.57 26.64
C GLU A 364 -8.74 -1.09 25.97
N TRP A 365 -8.79 -2.23 25.28
CA TRP A 365 -7.65 -2.71 24.47
C TRP A 365 -7.29 -1.72 23.38
N THR A 366 -8.28 -1.24 22.64
CA THR A 366 -8.09 -0.30 21.53
C THR A 366 -7.55 1.05 22.01
N GLU A 367 -8.08 1.62 23.09
CA GLU A 367 -7.63 2.88 23.68
C GLU A 367 -6.18 2.79 24.18
N ARG A 368 -5.83 1.71 24.89
CA ARG A 368 -4.43 1.45 25.29
C ARG A 368 -3.51 1.23 24.09
N GLY A 369 -4.03 0.64 23.05
CA GLY A 369 -3.29 0.42 21.81
C GLY A 369 -3.01 1.72 21.07
N GLU A 370 -3.97 2.62 21.03
CA GLU A 370 -3.79 3.97 20.48
C GLU A 370 -2.72 4.74 21.26
N GLN A 371 -2.76 4.69 22.59
CA GLN A 371 -1.72 5.26 23.42
C GLN A 371 -0.34 4.67 23.09
N ALA A 372 -0.25 3.33 22.98
CA ALA A 372 1.00 2.66 22.62
C ALA A 372 1.52 3.06 21.23
N PHE A 373 0.60 3.30 20.28
CA PHE A 373 0.92 3.81 18.93
C PHE A 373 1.56 5.20 18.98
N TYR A 374 1.03 6.10 19.82
CA TYR A 374 1.63 7.42 20.05
C TYR A 374 2.97 7.30 20.79
N GLU A 375 3.06 6.50 21.84
CA GLU A 375 4.31 6.26 22.58
C GLU A 375 5.43 5.70 21.70
N ALA A 376 5.07 4.86 20.70
CA ALA A 376 6.02 4.37 19.71
C ALA A 376 6.46 5.43 18.71
N GLY A 377 5.74 6.55 18.58
CA GLY A 377 6.00 7.58 17.58
C GLY A 377 5.44 7.26 16.20
N CYS A 378 4.58 6.26 16.06
CA CYS A 378 4.00 5.87 14.77
C CYS A 378 3.19 7.02 14.15
N HIS A 379 2.55 7.86 14.97
CA HIS A 379 1.76 9.02 14.57
C HIS A 379 2.57 10.12 13.86
N LEU A 380 3.90 10.07 13.93
CA LEU A 380 4.77 11.08 13.28
C LEU A 380 4.75 10.98 11.75
N CYS A 381 4.52 9.76 11.22
CA CYS A 381 4.26 9.50 9.81
C CYS A 381 2.77 9.14 9.59
N HIS A 382 2.20 8.33 10.47
CA HIS A 382 0.78 7.95 10.41
C HIS A 382 -0.09 9.02 11.10
N VAL A 383 -0.09 10.22 10.52
CA VAL A 383 -0.89 11.37 10.98
C VAL A 383 -2.36 10.99 11.04
N THR A 384 -2.98 11.21 12.19
CA THR A 384 -4.30 10.67 12.48
C THR A 384 -5.43 11.43 11.81
N THR A 385 -5.26 12.72 11.58
CA THR A 385 -6.34 13.61 11.11
C THR A 385 -5.84 14.53 10.00
N LEU A 386 -6.62 14.58 8.92
CA LEU A 386 -6.45 15.47 7.79
C LEU A 386 -7.80 16.07 7.38
N HIS A 387 -7.75 17.09 6.51
CA HIS A 387 -8.94 17.75 6.00
C HIS A 387 -9.00 17.72 4.48
N THR A 388 -10.20 17.64 3.96
CA THR A 388 -10.44 17.77 2.53
C THR A 388 -10.70 19.26 2.19
N ARG A 389 -10.29 19.64 0.96
CA ARG A 389 -10.55 20.99 0.44
C ARG A 389 -12.05 21.25 0.30
N PRO A 390 -12.51 22.52 0.30
CA PRO A 390 -13.94 22.85 0.31
C PRO A 390 -14.73 22.29 -0.87
N ARG A 391 -14.13 22.17 -2.06
CA ARG A 391 -14.77 21.68 -3.28
C ARG A 391 -14.85 20.16 -3.41
N GLY A 392 -14.12 19.43 -2.55
CA GLY A 392 -13.99 17.99 -2.67
C GLY A 392 -13.08 17.53 -3.82
N ALA A 393 -13.29 16.32 -4.31
CA ALA A 393 -12.58 15.78 -5.46
C ALA A 393 -13.20 16.22 -6.79
N THR A 394 -12.48 16.01 -7.88
CA THR A 394 -12.92 16.29 -9.24
C THR A 394 -12.70 15.06 -10.09
N LEU A 395 -13.75 14.59 -10.75
CA LEU A 395 -13.70 13.50 -11.71
C LEU A 395 -12.90 13.88 -12.96
N LEU A 396 -12.53 12.89 -13.77
CA LEU A 396 -11.79 13.06 -15.03
C LEU A 396 -12.45 14.03 -16.01
N ASN A 397 -13.77 14.06 -16.06
CA ASN A 397 -14.56 14.97 -16.90
C ASN A 397 -14.71 16.38 -16.31
N GLY A 398 -14.10 16.67 -15.17
CA GLY A 398 -14.18 17.96 -14.50
C GLY A 398 -15.37 18.13 -13.54
N THR A 399 -16.21 17.10 -13.37
CA THR A 399 -17.33 17.15 -12.40
C THR A 399 -16.78 17.18 -10.98
N GLU A 400 -17.20 18.16 -10.20
CA GLU A 400 -16.87 18.25 -8.78
C GLU A 400 -17.75 17.30 -7.96
N LEU A 401 -17.16 16.67 -6.94
CA LEU A 401 -17.81 15.82 -5.96
C LEU A 401 -17.88 16.55 -4.61
N PRO A 402 -18.87 17.44 -4.40
CA PRO A 402 -18.93 18.30 -3.22
C PRO A 402 -19.13 17.52 -1.92
N TRP A 403 -19.67 16.32 -1.98
CA TRP A 403 -19.84 15.43 -0.81
C TRP A 403 -18.50 15.06 -0.15
N LEU A 404 -17.42 15.09 -0.92
CA LEU A 404 -16.05 14.84 -0.43
C LEU A 404 -15.39 16.10 0.10
N GLY A 405 -16.03 17.27 0.00
CA GLY A 405 -15.48 18.55 0.41
C GLY A 405 -15.75 18.87 1.88
N SER A 406 -14.84 19.65 2.49
CA SER A 406 -14.95 20.13 3.88
C SER A 406 -15.15 19.01 4.90
N GLN A 407 -14.51 17.86 4.67
CA GLN A 407 -14.56 16.71 5.57
C GLN A 407 -13.34 16.68 6.47
N THR A 408 -13.53 16.22 7.70
CA THR A 408 -12.44 15.74 8.56
C THR A 408 -12.31 14.24 8.33
N VAL A 409 -11.11 13.78 8.03
CA VAL A 409 -10.81 12.37 7.73
C VAL A 409 -9.67 11.86 8.59
N HIS A 410 -9.69 10.56 8.89
CA HIS A 410 -8.71 9.91 9.76
C HIS A 410 -7.96 8.80 9.02
N PRO A 411 -7.07 9.14 8.06
CA PRO A 411 -6.38 8.15 7.23
C PRO A 411 -5.23 7.45 7.96
N TYR A 412 -4.73 8.01 9.05
CA TYR A 412 -3.48 7.57 9.68
C TYR A 412 -2.34 7.53 8.66
N SER A 413 -2.13 8.65 7.98
CA SER A 413 -1.11 8.86 6.95
C SER A 413 -0.85 10.36 6.77
N ASP A 414 0.40 10.72 6.56
CA ASP A 414 0.80 12.06 6.11
C ASP A 414 0.92 12.17 4.59
N TYR A 415 0.81 11.05 3.87
CA TYR A 415 1.01 10.91 2.42
C TYR A 415 2.40 11.34 1.94
N LEU A 416 3.37 11.48 2.83
CA LEU A 416 4.75 11.83 2.49
C LEU A 416 5.58 10.59 2.15
N LEU A 417 6.70 10.83 1.49
CA LEU A 417 7.74 9.85 1.26
C LEU A 417 8.68 9.82 2.47
N HIS A 418 8.94 8.61 2.96
CA HIS A 418 9.91 8.34 4.00
C HIS A 418 10.91 7.30 3.54
N ASP A 419 12.18 7.50 3.90
CA ASP A 419 13.23 6.51 3.70
C ASP A 419 13.02 5.34 4.67
N MET A 420 12.61 4.19 4.13
CA MET A 420 12.33 2.98 4.92
C MET A 420 13.55 2.07 5.07
N GLY A 421 14.74 2.59 4.78
CA GLY A 421 16.00 1.91 4.97
C GLY A 421 16.40 0.99 3.82
N SER A 422 17.67 0.59 3.87
CA SER A 422 18.26 -0.34 2.92
C SER A 422 18.21 -1.76 3.49
N GLU A 423 17.78 -2.72 2.70
CA GLU A 423 17.82 -4.14 3.09
C GLU A 423 19.22 -4.68 3.33
N LEU A 424 20.24 -3.99 2.83
CA LEU A 424 21.66 -4.31 3.10
C LEU A 424 22.01 -4.18 4.58
N MET A 425 21.25 -3.37 5.34
CA MET A 425 21.42 -3.19 6.79
C MET A 425 20.55 -4.17 7.62
N GLY A 426 19.94 -5.16 6.99
CA GLY A 426 19.18 -6.23 7.66
C GLY A 426 17.67 -6.04 7.64
N VAL A 427 17.14 -4.89 7.99
CA VAL A 427 15.71 -4.59 8.02
C VAL A 427 15.45 -3.29 7.28
N GLY A 428 14.45 -3.28 6.43
CA GLY A 428 14.08 -2.11 5.63
C GLY A 428 13.28 -2.49 4.40
N LEU A 429 12.88 -1.49 3.63
CA LEU A 429 12.09 -1.65 2.41
C LEU A 429 12.75 -0.89 1.27
N ASN A 430 13.35 -1.61 0.34
CA ASN A 430 13.99 -1.02 -0.83
C ASN A 430 13.74 -1.91 -2.05
N ASP A 431 13.06 -1.36 -3.06
CA ASP A 431 12.83 -2.05 -4.33
C ASP A 431 13.82 -1.65 -5.43
N ASN A 432 14.78 -0.79 -5.12
CA ASN A 432 15.74 -0.20 -6.08
C ASN A 432 15.09 0.53 -7.26
N PHE A 433 13.77 0.73 -7.25
CA PHE A 433 13.01 1.31 -8.35
C PHE A 433 12.61 2.76 -8.03
N THR A 434 13.07 3.70 -8.85
CA THR A 434 12.71 5.12 -8.70
C THR A 434 11.39 5.42 -9.39
N SER A 435 10.55 6.27 -8.76
CA SER A 435 9.28 6.74 -9.34
C SER A 435 9.13 8.24 -9.14
N GLY A 436 9.23 9.03 -10.21
CA GLY A 436 9.32 10.47 -10.09
C GLY A 436 10.56 10.87 -9.28
N LEU A 437 10.38 11.59 -8.19
CA LEU A 437 11.47 11.97 -7.28
C LEU A 437 11.70 10.94 -6.16
N ALA A 438 10.86 9.93 -6.03
CA ALA A 438 10.98 8.91 -4.99
C ALA A 438 12.09 7.90 -5.35
N ARG A 439 12.97 7.64 -4.40
CA ARG A 439 14.06 6.66 -4.51
C ARG A 439 13.54 5.25 -4.24
N GLY A 440 14.37 4.24 -4.48
CA GLY A 440 14.02 2.84 -4.25
C GLY A 440 13.62 2.52 -2.81
N ASN A 441 14.24 3.13 -1.84
CA ASN A 441 13.99 2.99 -0.40
C ASN A 441 12.95 3.97 0.16
N GLU A 442 12.43 4.90 -0.65
CA GLU A 442 11.41 5.85 -0.21
C GLU A 442 10.01 5.36 -0.58
N TRP A 443 9.12 5.38 0.42
CA TRP A 443 7.76 4.92 0.30
C TRP A 443 6.78 5.92 0.89
N ARG A 444 5.63 6.07 0.22
CA ARG A 444 4.53 6.88 0.75
C ARG A 444 3.94 6.18 1.98
N THR A 445 3.70 6.94 3.05
CA THR A 445 2.93 6.43 4.19
C THR A 445 1.56 5.96 3.72
N THR A 446 1.31 4.66 3.82
CA THR A 446 0.04 4.07 3.39
C THR A 446 -1.06 4.37 4.40
N PRO A 447 -2.26 4.81 3.97
CA PRO A 447 -3.40 4.96 4.86
C PRO A 447 -3.74 3.65 5.57
N LEU A 448 -4.05 3.74 6.87
CA LEU A 448 -4.36 2.57 7.70
C LEU A 448 -5.87 2.31 7.84
N TRP A 449 -6.74 3.19 7.37
CA TRP A 449 -8.18 2.93 7.39
C TRP A 449 -8.53 1.61 6.71
N GLY A 450 -9.42 0.86 7.33
CA GLY A 450 -9.81 -0.47 6.87
C GLY A 450 -8.77 -1.58 7.05
N ILE A 451 -7.54 -1.30 7.54
CA ILE A 451 -6.47 -2.31 7.59
C ILE A 451 -6.86 -3.55 8.40
N GLY A 452 -7.64 -3.39 9.45
CA GLY A 452 -8.11 -4.47 10.30
C GLY A 452 -9.16 -5.38 9.66
N LEU A 453 -9.71 -5.02 8.49
CA LEU A 453 -10.68 -5.84 7.76
C LEU A 453 -10.05 -6.63 6.60
N GLN A 454 -8.77 -6.47 6.31
CA GLN A 454 -8.15 -7.09 5.15
C GLN A 454 -8.32 -8.61 5.10
N GLU A 455 -8.14 -9.30 6.23
CA GLU A 455 -8.37 -10.76 6.29
C GLU A 455 -9.82 -11.13 5.97
N ARG A 456 -10.77 -10.35 6.47
CA ARG A 456 -12.19 -10.61 6.22
C ARG A 456 -12.61 -10.34 4.79
N VAL A 457 -12.08 -9.28 4.18
CA VAL A 457 -12.43 -8.88 2.81
C VAL A 457 -11.68 -9.70 1.76
N ASN A 458 -10.38 -9.89 1.97
CA ASN A 458 -9.50 -10.49 0.96
C ASN A 458 -8.95 -11.87 1.35
N GLY A 459 -9.28 -12.40 2.54
CA GLY A 459 -8.88 -13.76 2.97
C GLY A 459 -7.42 -13.90 3.39
N HIS A 460 -6.67 -12.81 3.52
CA HIS A 460 -5.25 -12.85 3.89
C HIS A 460 -4.78 -11.60 4.65
N THR A 461 -3.64 -11.72 5.31
CA THR A 461 -2.99 -10.64 6.08
C THR A 461 -1.60 -10.28 5.57
N TYR A 462 -1.36 -10.40 4.26
CA TYR A 462 -0.08 -10.00 3.68
C TYR A 462 -0.02 -8.50 3.49
N PHE A 463 0.96 -7.85 4.15
CA PHE A 463 1.16 -6.40 4.19
C PHE A 463 2.46 -5.99 3.50
N LEU A 464 2.71 -4.68 3.48
CA LEU A 464 3.78 -3.99 2.79
C LEU A 464 3.64 -4.03 1.26
N HIS A 465 4.62 -3.42 0.56
CA HIS A 465 4.54 -3.22 -0.89
C HIS A 465 4.65 -4.52 -1.71
N ASP A 466 5.26 -5.55 -1.13
CA ASP A 466 5.54 -6.84 -1.78
C ASP A 466 4.91 -8.04 -1.05
N GLY A 467 4.08 -7.79 -0.06
CA GLY A 467 3.37 -8.84 0.67
C GLY A 467 4.24 -9.66 1.64
N ARG A 468 5.47 -9.22 1.91
CA ARG A 468 6.39 -9.98 2.78
C ARG A 468 5.93 -10.15 4.21
N ALA A 469 5.21 -9.19 4.77
CA ALA A 469 4.72 -9.25 6.13
C ALA A 469 3.41 -10.06 6.20
N ARG A 470 3.40 -11.14 6.98
CA ARG A 470 2.26 -12.05 7.16
C ARG A 470 1.27 -11.56 8.23
N SER A 471 1.62 -10.51 8.95
CA SER A 471 0.82 -9.94 10.03
C SER A 471 1.15 -8.47 10.23
N LEU A 472 0.31 -7.75 11.00
CA LEU A 472 0.61 -6.38 11.43
C LEU A 472 1.89 -6.30 12.26
N THR A 473 2.18 -7.32 13.08
CA THR A 473 3.46 -7.42 13.83
C THR A 473 4.64 -7.42 12.87
N GLU A 474 4.64 -8.29 11.86
CA GLU A 474 5.72 -8.33 10.88
C GLU A 474 5.82 -7.03 10.08
N ALA A 475 4.68 -6.41 9.75
CA ALA A 475 4.68 -5.11 9.07
C ALA A 475 5.40 -4.04 9.91
N ILE A 476 5.13 -3.95 11.22
CA ILE A 476 5.83 -3.04 12.12
C ILE A 476 7.34 -3.38 12.19
N LEU A 477 7.67 -4.65 12.27
CA LEU A 477 9.06 -5.11 12.43
C LEU A 477 9.91 -4.91 11.16
N TRP A 478 9.31 -4.77 10.00
CA TRP A 478 9.99 -4.44 8.75
C TRP A 478 10.29 -2.94 8.58
N HIS A 479 9.80 -2.07 9.46
CA HIS A 479 10.14 -0.65 9.43
C HIS A 479 11.62 -0.43 9.72
N GLY A 480 12.37 0.03 8.73
CA GLY A 480 13.76 0.46 8.85
C GLY A 480 13.89 1.96 8.57
N GLY A 481 15.10 2.46 8.44
CA GLY A 481 15.37 3.86 8.14
C GLY A 481 14.64 4.83 9.08
N GLU A 482 13.79 5.71 8.54
CA GLU A 482 13.01 6.66 9.33
C GLU A 482 12.00 5.97 10.28
N GLY A 483 11.55 4.76 9.98
CA GLY A 483 10.68 3.97 10.86
C GLY A 483 11.40 3.20 11.97
N GLU A 484 12.74 3.16 11.97
CA GLU A 484 13.51 2.31 12.87
C GLU A 484 13.36 2.67 14.35
N ALA A 485 13.31 3.95 14.68
CA ALA A 485 13.13 4.40 16.06
C ALA A 485 11.80 3.92 16.64
N SER A 486 10.72 4.00 15.86
CA SER A 486 9.37 3.54 16.24
C SER A 486 9.32 2.02 16.38
N LYS A 487 9.89 1.27 15.43
CA LYS A 487 10.05 -0.19 15.52
C LYS A 487 10.81 -0.59 16.79
N ASN A 488 11.94 0.06 17.09
CA ASN A 488 12.75 -0.26 18.26
C ASN A 488 12.00 0.02 19.57
N ARG A 489 11.10 0.99 19.62
CA ARG A 489 10.21 1.22 20.77
C ARG A 489 9.17 0.11 20.90
N PHE A 490 8.54 -0.29 19.79
CA PHE A 490 7.61 -1.43 19.77
C PHE A 490 8.30 -2.72 20.28
N LEU A 491 9.52 -3.01 19.84
CA LEU A 491 10.29 -4.17 20.29
C LEU A 491 10.55 -4.20 21.81
N ARG A 492 10.66 -3.02 22.44
CA ARG A 492 10.89 -2.87 23.88
C ARG A 492 9.62 -2.78 24.71
N MET A 493 8.47 -2.65 24.07
CA MET A 493 7.18 -2.60 24.79
C MET A 493 6.90 -3.92 25.49
N PRO A 494 6.29 -3.88 26.69
CA PRO A 494 5.77 -5.09 27.31
C PRO A 494 4.65 -5.68 26.42
N TRP A 495 4.50 -7.00 26.50
CA TRP A 495 3.59 -7.77 25.65
C TRP A 495 2.17 -7.18 25.57
N HIS A 496 1.62 -6.71 26.69
CA HIS A 496 0.26 -6.17 26.73
C HIS A 496 0.10 -4.87 25.95
N LYS A 497 1.14 -4.02 25.88
CA LYS A 497 1.13 -2.82 25.02
C LYS A 497 1.25 -3.19 23.55
N ARG A 498 2.09 -4.18 23.19
CA ARG A 498 2.16 -4.70 21.82
C ARG A 498 0.80 -5.27 21.39
N ALA A 499 0.21 -6.13 22.22
CA ALA A 499 -1.10 -6.71 21.95
C ALA A 499 -2.21 -5.64 21.81
N ALA A 500 -2.21 -4.65 22.68
CA ALA A 500 -3.14 -3.52 22.60
C ALA A 500 -2.97 -2.71 21.30
N MET A 501 -1.72 -2.43 20.88
CA MET A 501 -1.45 -1.73 19.62
C MET A 501 -1.99 -2.51 18.41
N LEU A 502 -1.89 -3.83 18.40
CA LEU A 502 -2.47 -4.67 17.35
C LEU A 502 -3.99 -4.64 17.37
N ASP A 503 -4.64 -4.60 18.56
CA ASP A 503 -6.10 -4.41 18.67
C ASP A 503 -6.52 -3.02 18.15
N PHE A 504 -5.74 -1.98 18.42
CA PHE A 504 -5.98 -0.65 17.87
C PHE A 504 -5.90 -0.66 16.34
N LEU A 505 -4.81 -1.17 15.76
CA LEU A 505 -4.67 -1.28 14.30
C LEU A 505 -5.75 -2.17 13.69
N GLY A 506 -6.14 -3.24 14.38
CA GLY A 506 -7.26 -4.09 13.99
C GLY A 506 -8.63 -3.40 14.07
N SER A 507 -8.75 -2.27 14.76
CA SER A 507 -9.99 -1.49 14.88
C SER A 507 -10.18 -0.49 13.72
N LEU A 508 -9.11 -0.17 13.00
CA LEU A 508 -9.09 0.80 11.88
C LEU A 508 -9.71 0.19 10.57
#